data_f884468dcc7e4257ef6f4b2abe89addb
#
_entry.id   f884468dcc7e4257ef6f4b2abe89addb
#
_cell.length_a   1.000
_cell.length_b   1.000
_cell.length_c   1.000
_cell.angle_alpha   90.00
_cell.angle_beta   90.00
_cell.angle_gamma   90.00
#
_symmetry.space_group_name_H-M   'P 1'
#
loop_
_entity.id
_entity.type
_entity.pdbx_description
1 polymer ?
#
loop_
_entity_poly.entity_id
_entity_poly.type
_entity_poly.pdbx_seq_one_letter_code
_entity_poly.pdbx_strand_id
1 'polypeptide(L)'
;PFADGKASLPHTSGNENASMEEIRAAANAAQADEFVMSFPRGYDTEMGQGGVNVSGGQKQRLCIARALLKKPKILIFDDSTSAVDTATDKRIRNGLKEFAAGTTVIVIAQRVNSVMDADKIIVMDDDGRIDAVGNHEELLRSNSIYREVYYSQTSGGEENE
;
A
#
# COMPACT_ATOMS: atom_id res chain seq x y z
N PRO A 1 -11.93 0.81 -17.33
CA PRO A 1 -12.07 0.09 -18.58
C PRO A 1 -10.91 0.50 -19.47
N PHE A 2 -10.13 -0.51 -19.85
CA PHE A 2 -8.99 -0.31 -20.74
C PHE A 2 -9.54 -0.20 -22.16
N ALA A 3 -9.25 0.91 -22.85
CA ALA A 3 -9.88 1.20 -24.15
C ALA A 3 -9.48 0.22 -25.27
N ASP A 4 -8.36 -0.48 -25.16
CA ASP A 4 -7.82 -1.31 -26.26
C ASP A 4 -7.42 -2.72 -25.86
N GLY A 5 -7.78 -3.21 -24.67
CA GLY A 5 -7.42 -4.55 -24.21
C GLY A 5 -5.92 -4.79 -23.97
N LYS A 6 -5.08 -3.78 -24.12
CA LYS A 6 -3.65 -3.81 -23.90
C LYS A 6 -3.30 -2.96 -22.70
N ALA A 7 -3.00 -3.58 -21.57
CA ALA A 7 -2.42 -2.93 -20.42
C ALA A 7 -0.91 -3.14 -20.44
N SER A 8 -0.16 -2.21 -20.99
CA SER A 8 1.25 -2.09 -20.67
C SER A 8 1.38 -1.46 -19.26
N LEU A 9 2.32 -1.94 -18.49
CA LEU A 9 2.46 -1.64 -17.07
C LEU A 9 2.44 -0.17 -16.65
N PRO A 10 2.93 0.81 -17.43
CA PRO A 10 2.93 2.18 -16.95
C PRO A 10 1.97 3.13 -17.64
N HIS A 11 1.59 2.87 -18.88
CA HIS A 11 1.05 3.92 -19.74
C HIS A 11 -0.45 4.24 -19.62
N THR A 12 -1.25 3.43 -18.96
CA THR A 12 -2.69 3.51 -19.21
C THR A 12 -3.55 4.12 -18.13
N SER A 13 -3.02 4.57 -16.98
CA SER A 13 -3.92 5.16 -15.96
C SER A 13 -3.27 5.98 -14.85
N GLY A 14 -1.98 6.23 -14.89
CA GLY A 14 -1.31 7.09 -13.90
C GLY A 14 -1.16 8.51 -14.41
N ASN A 15 -0.17 8.72 -15.25
CA ASN A 15 0.18 9.98 -15.90
C ASN A 15 0.76 9.64 -17.28
N GLU A 16 0.05 9.99 -18.34
CA GLU A 16 0.46 9.69 -19.73
C GLU A 16 1.77 10.38 -20.13
N ASN A 17 2.15 11.43 -19.42
CA ASN A 17 3.38 12.21 -19.65
C ASN A 17 4.52 11.84 -18.67
N ALA A 18 4.36 10.80 -17.85
CA ALA A 18 5.40 10.41 -16.90
C ALA A 18 6.63 9.87 -17.62
N SER A 19 7.82 10.33 -17.22
CA SER A 19 9.09 9.79 -17.71
C SER A 19 9.31 8.36 -17.19
N MET A 20 10.14 7.57 -17.85
CA MET A 20 10.52 6.23 -17.36
C MET A 20 11.20 6.28 -16.00
N GLU A 21 11.91 7.37 -15.69
CA GLU A 21 12.51 7.57 -14.38
C GLU A 21 11.43 7.72 -13.30
N GLU A 22 10.39 8.54 -13.54
CA GLU A 22 9.26 8.71 -12.62
C GLU A 22 8.48 7.41 -12.44
N ILE A 23 8.27 6.65 -13.52
CA ILE A 23 7.59 5.35 -13.51
C ILE A 23 8.37 4.37 -12.63
N ARG A 24 9.68 4.26 -12.83
CA ARG A 24 10.53 3.37 -12.03
C ARG A 24 10.61 3.80 -10.56
N ALA A 25 10.69 5.09 -10.30
CA ALA A 25 10.70 5.61 -8.93
C ALA A 25 9.39 5.25 -8.19
N ALA A 26 8.23 5.42 -8.82
CA ALA A 26 6.95 5.02 -8.26
C ALA A 26 6.84 3.49 -8.08
N ALA A 27 7.33 2.71 -9.02
CA ALA A 27 7.35 1.25 -8.94
C ALA A 27 8.28 0.75 -7.82
N ASN A 28 9.44 1.36 -7.64
CA ASN A 28 10.36 1.06 -6.53
C ASN A 28 9.71 1.37 -5.19
N ALA A 29 9.08 2.53 -5.02
CA ALA A 29 8.36 2.90 -3.80
C ALA A 29 7.25 1.88 -3.46
N ALA A 30 6.56 1.36 -4.48
CA ALA A 30 5.54 0.33 -4.36
C ALA A 30 6.10 -1.11 -4.30
N GLN A 31 7.42 -1.31 -4.30
CA GLN A 31 8.08 -2.63 -4.36
C GLN A 31 7.67 -3.44 -5.61
N ALA A 32 7.45 -2.76 -6.72
CA ALA A 32 6.99 -3.38 -7.98
C ALA A 32 8.10 -3.51 -9.04
N ASP A 33 9.14 -2.66 -9.03
CA ASP A 33 10.17 -2.60 -10.08
C ASP A 33 10.87 -3.96 -10.28
N GLU A 34 11.27 -4.64 -9.21
CA GLU A 34 12.01 -5.90 -9.29
C GLU A 34 11.24 -6.98 -10.05
N PHE A 35 9.96 -7.22 -9.69
CA PHE A 35 9.19 -8.26 -10.39
C PHE A 35 8.79 -7.83 -11.80
N VAL A 36 8.56 -6.51 -12.04
CA VAL A 36 8.31 -6.00 -13.38
C VAL A 36 9.50 -6.25 -14.28
N MET A 37 10.71 -5.95 -13.81
CA MET A 37 11.96 -6.19 -14.55
C MET A 37 12.26 -7.68 -14.75
N SER A 38 11.66 -8.58 -13.98
CA SER A 38 11.80 -10.03 -14.21
C SER A 38 10.97 -10.55 -15.38
N PHE A 39 10.03 -9.77 -15.90
CA PHE A 39 9.27 -10.15 -17.10
C PHE A 39 10.11 -10.03 -18.37
N PRO A 40 9.86 -10.86 -19.41
CA PRO A 40 10.67 -10.87 -20.63
C PRO A 40 10.76 -9.51 -21.34
N ARG A 41 9.74 -8.66 -21.22
CA ARG A 41 9.70 -7.31 -21.80
C ARG A 41 9.71 -6.20 -20.77
N GLY A 42 10.01 -6.51 -19.49
CA GLY A 42 10.01 -5.55 -18.40
C GLY A 42 8.72 -4.70 -18.38
N TYR A 43 8.87 -3.39 -18.40
CA TYR A 43 7.74 -2.45 -18.40
C TYR A 43 6.86 -2.50 -19.67
N ASP A 44 7.35 -3.02 -20.78
CA ASP A 44 6.57 -3.18 -22.02
C ASP A 44 5.76 -4.50 -22.04
N THR A 45 5.72 -5.21 -20.92
CA THR A 45 4.97 -6.46 -20.79
C THR A 45 3.48 -6.19 -20.83
N GLU A 46 2.76 -6.83 -21.75
CA GLU A 46 1.31 -6.79 -21.80
C GLU A 46 0.72 -7.66 -20.70
N MET A 47 -0.27 -7.13 -19.98
CA MET A 47 -0.99 -7.83 -18.92
C MET A 47 -2.47 -7.98 -19.28
N GLY A 48 -3.09 -9.07 -18.85
CA GLY A 48 -4.51 -9.33 -19.12
C GLY A 48 -4.74 -10.57 -19.97
N GLN A 49 -5.89 -10.66 -20.67
CA GLN A 49 -6.23 -11.80 -21.53
C GLN A 49 -5.20 -11.93 -22.65
N GLY A 50 -4.38 -12.99 -22.58
CA GLY A 50 -3.28 -13.24 -23.53
C GLY A 50 -1.90 -12.72 -23.10
N GLY A 51 -1.80 -11.98 -21.98
CA GLY A 51 -0.55 -11.51 -21.40
C GLY A 51 -0.13 -12.26 -20.13
N VAL A 52 0.87 -11.73 -19.43
CA VAL A 52 1.39 -12.32 -18.17
C VAL A 52 0.35 -12.22 -17.06
N ASN A 53 0.10 -13.34 -16.38
CA ASN A 53 -0.70 -13.36 -15.16
C ASN A 53 0.16 -12.92 -13.98
N VAL A 54 -0.35 -11.95 -13.20
CA VAL A 54 0.27 -11.46 -11.98
C VAL A 54 -0.53 -11.87 -10.75
N SER A 55 0.17 -12.14 -9.63
CA SER A 55 -0.46 -12.50 -8.37
C SER A 55 -1.29 -11.34 -7.80
N GLY A 56 -2.17 -11.62 -6.81
CA GLY A 56 -2.94 -10.59 -6.12
C GLY A 56 -2.05 -9.50 -5.51
N GLY A 57 -0.99 -9.89 -4.80
CA GLY A 57 -0.03 -8.95 -4.21
C GLY A 57 0.76 -8.14 -5.26
N GLN A 58 1.09 -8.73 -6.41
CA GLN A 58 1.69 -8.00 -7.53
C GLN A 58 0.72 -6.97 -8.11
N LYS A 59 -0.56 -7.33 -8.28
CA LYS A 59 -1.60 -6.39 -8.73
C LYS A 59 -1.76 -5.21 -7.77
N GLN A 60 -1.80 -5.47 -6.46
CA GLN A 60 -1.88 -4.41 -5.45
C GLN A 60 -0.69 -3.45 -5.54
N ARG A 61 0.53 -3.97 -5.61
CA ARG A 61 1.74 -3.14 -5.75
C ARG A 61 1.72 -2.29 -7.02
N LEU A 62 1.25 -2.83 -8.14
CA LEU A 62 1.06 -2.05 -9.36
C LEU A 62 0.00 -0.96 -9.23
N CYS A 63 -1.11 -1.24 -8.54
CA CYS A 63 -2.12 -0.21 -8.26
C CYS A 63 -1.56 0.92 -7.40
N ILE A 64 -0.74 0.60 -6.39
CA ILE A 64 -0.03 1.60 -5.57
C ILE A 64 0.89 2.46 -6.45
N ALA A 65 1.76 1.85 -7.26
CA ALA A 65 2.67 2.56 -8.15
C ALA A 65 1.92 3.53 -9.10
N ARG A 66 0.80 3.09 -9.65
CA ARG A 66 -0.06 3.91 -10.51
C ARG A 66 -0.71 5.09 -9.78
N ALA A 67 -1.11 4.90 -8.53
CA ALA A 67 -1.64 5.97 -7.70
C ALA A 67 -0.57 7.03 -7.40
N LEU A 68 0.66 6.60 -7.11
CA LEU A 68 1.80 7.47 -6.85
C LEU A 68 2.19 8.32 -8.06
N LEU A 69 2.13 7.76 -9.27
CA LEU A 69 2.43 8.48 -10.51
C LEU A 69 1.53 9.69 -10.76
N LYS A 70 0.33 9.71 -10.18
CA LYS A 70 -0.58 10.86 -10.26
C LYS A 70 -0.16 12.04 -9.38
N LYS A 71 0.84 11.84 -8.50
CA LYS A 71 1.30 12.85 -7.52
C LYS A 71 0.14 13.50 -6.76
N PRO A 72 -0.76 12.71 -6.15
CA PRO A 72 -1.95 13.24 -5.50
C PRO A 72 -1.58 14.02 -4.25
N LYS A 73 -2.41 15.00 -3.85
CA LYS A 73 -2.28 15.68 -2.56
C LYS A 73 -2.79 14.83 -1.39
N ILE A 74 -3.74 13.93 -1.66
CA ILE A 74 -4.30 12.99 -0.69
C ILE A 74 -4.28 11.62 -1.33
N LEU A 75 -3.73 10.63 -0.61
CA LEU A 75 -3.64 9.24 -1.02
C LEU A 75 -4.35 8.38 0.03
N ILE A 76 -5.32 7.59 -0.40
CA ILE A 76 -6.10 6.72 0.48
C ILE A 76 -5.78 5.27 0.14
N PHE A 77 -5.32 4.53 1.14
CA PHE A 77 -5.11 3.09 1.09
C PHE A 77 -6.20 2.41 1.90
N ASP A 78 -7.14 1.76 1.22
CA ASP A 78 -8.17 0.95 1.83
C ASP A 78 -7.81 -0.52 1.67
N ASP A 79 -7.26 -1.12 2.72
CA ASP A 79 -6.75 -2.50 2.78
C ASP A 79 -5.85 -2.92 1.59
N SER A 80 -5.16 -1.92 1.00
CA SER A 80 -4.42 -2.07 -0.27
C SER A 80 -3.19 -2.96 -0.18
N THR A 81 -2.83 -3.45 1.02
CA THR A 81 -1.71 -4.35 1.25
C THR A 81 -2.12 -5.69 1.86
N SER A 82 -3.42 -6.00 1.91
CA SER A 82 -3.94 -7.23 2.52
C SER A 82 -3.42 -8.53 1.87
N ALA A 83 -3.16 -8.52 0.57
CA ALA A 83 -2.59 -9.65 -0.17
C ALA A 83 -1.05 -9.62 -0.25
N VAL A 84 -0.39 -8.71 0.49
CA VAL A 84 1.08 -8.58 0.54
C VAL A 84 1.57 -9.08 1.89
N ASP A 85 2.73 -9.74 1.91
CA ASP A 85 3.36 -10.17 3.17
C ASP A 85 3.81 -8.97 4.03
N THR A 86 3.92 -9.18 5.33
CA THR A 86 4.23 -8.14 6.31
C THR A 86 5.56 -7.41 6.04
N ALA A 87 6.57 -8.13 5.55
CA ALA A 87 7.88 -7.53 5.26
C ALA A 87 7.80 -6.61 4.04
N THR A 88 7.07 -7.02 3.01
CA THR A 88 6.83 -6.21 1.81
C THR A 88 5.94 -5.00 2.13
N ASP A 89 4.89 -5.17 2.95
CA ASP A 89 4.04 -4.07 3.43
C ASP A 89 4.87 -2.99 4.14
N LYS A 90 5.76 -3.39 5.04
CA LYS A 90 6.67 -2.45 5.72
C LYS A 90 7.58 -1.71 4.73
N ARG A 91 8.12 -2.39 3.71
CA ARG A 91 8.94 -1.75 2.66
C ARG A 91 8.15 -0.77 1.82
N ILE A 92 6.90 -1.09 1.47
CA ILE A 92 6.00 -0.19 0.75
C ILE A 92 5.77 1.07 1.59
N ARG A 93 5.45 0.95 2.88
CA ARG A 93 5.22 2.11 3.76
C ARG A 93 6.45 3.01 3.88
N ASN A 94 7.64 2.43 3.97
CA ASN A 94 8.89 3.22 3.97
C ASN A 94 9.10 3.94 2.63
N GLY A 95 8.91 3.25 1.50
CA GLY A 95 8.98 3.86 0.18
C GLY A 95 7.96 4.99 -0.01
N LEU A 96 6.76 4.84 0.55
CA LEU A 96 5.73 5.88 0.54
C LEU A 96 6.13 7.13 1.33
N LYS A 97 6.75 6.99 2.49
CA LYS A 97 7.25 8.13 3.29
C LYS A 97 8.24 8.99 2.50
N GLU A 98 9.10 8.35 1.73
CA GLU A 98 10.11 9.05 0.92
C GLU A 98 9.51 9.64 -0.36
N PHE A 99 8.73 8.84 -1.10
CA PHE A 99 8.19 9.23 -2.40
C PHE A 99 7.04 10.24 -2.30
N ALA A 100 6.20 10.12 -1.28
CA ALA A 100 4.99 10.92 -1.08
C ALA A 100 5.20 12.11 -0.13
N ALA A 101 6.42 12.63 -0.02
CA ALA A 101 6.71 13.83 0.79
C ALA A 101 5.78 15.00 0.40
N GLY A 102 5.02 15.52 1.38
CA GLY A 102 4.01 16.55 1.16
C GLY A 102 2.63 16.05 0.73
N THR A 103 2.43 14.74 0.64
CA THR A 103 1.13 14.10 0.41
C THR A 103 0.51 13.67 1.75
N THR A 104 -0.77 13.94 1.95
CA THR A 104 -1.51 13.35 3.08
C THR A 104 -1.85 11.90 2.74
N VAL A 105 -1.35 10.97 3.55
CA VAL A 105 -1.61 9.54 3.37
C VAL A 105 -2.60 9.06 4.43
N ILE A 106 -3.72 8.50 4.00
CA ILE A 106 -4.74 7.89 4.85
C ILE A 106 -4.68 6.39 4.63
N VAL A 107 -4.45 5.63 5.70
CA VAL A 107 -4.40 4.16 5.66
C VAL A 107 -5.58 3.62 6.45
N ILE A 108 -6.45 2.85 5.81
CA ILE A 108 -7.49 2.07 6.44
C ILE A 108 -6.97 0.64 6.52
N ALA A 109 -6.78 0.14 7.72
CA ALA A 109 -6.19 -1.17 7.94
C ALA A 109 -6.77 -1.88 9.16
N GLN A 110 -6.87 -3.18 9.06
CA GLN A 110 -7.28 -4.05 10.17
C GLN A 110 -6.08 -4.47 11.02
N ARG A 111 -4.86 -4.38 10.49
CA ARG A 111 -3.63 -4.75 11.20
C ARG A 111 -3.02 -3.53 11.88
N VAL A 112 -2.84 -3.58 13.20
CA VAL A 112 -2.22 -2.47 13.95
C VAL A 112 -0.81 -2.18 13.45
N ASN A 113 -0.04 -3.21 13.09
CA ASN A 113 1.30 -3.05 12.52
C ASN A 113 1.35 -2.19 11.24
N SER A 114 0.22 -2.06 10.53
CA SER A 114 0.14 -1.22 9.33
C SER A 114 -0.05 0.26 9.64
N VAL A 115 -0.44 0.62 10.86
CA VAL A 115 -0.76 2.00 11.25
C VAL A 115 0.07 2.52 12.43
N MET A 116 0.81 1.67 13.14
CA MET A 116 1.54 2.05 14.36
C MET A 116 2.59 3.15 14.13
N ASP A 117 3.13 3.27 12.93
CA ASP A 117 4.11 4.31 12.55
C ASP A 117 3.44 5.57 11.97
N ALA A 118 2.10 5.68 12.00
CA ALA A 118 1.40 6.85 11.51
C ALA A 118 1.50 8.02 12.51
N ASP A 119 1.55 9.26 11.99
CA ASP A 119 1.58 10.47 12.81
C ASP A 119 0.31 10.59 13.68
N LYS A 120 -0.81 10.07 13.17
CA LYS A 120 -2.11 10.09 13.83
C LYS A 120 -2.91 8.85 13.49
N ILE A 121 -3.46 8.20 14.50
CA ILE A 121 -4.33 7.04 14.41
C ILE A 121 -5.72 7.44 14.89
N ILE A 122 -6.73 7.08 14.15
CA ILE A 122 -8.14 7.24 14.50
C ILE A 122 -8.67 5.85 14.83
N VAL A 123 -9.13 5.65 16.05
CA VAL A 123 -9.80 4.43 16.49
C VAL A 123 -11.30 4.62 16.34
N MET A 124 -11.95 3.68 15.68
CA MET A 124 -13.41 3.67 15.50
C MET A 124 -14.02 2.55 16.34
N ASP A 125 -15.21 2.82 16.90
CA ASP A 125 -16.02 1.83 17.59
C ASP A 125 -16.86 0.98 16.62
N ASP A 126 -17.60 0.01 17.14
CA ASP A 126 -18.45 -0.90 16.36
C ASP A 126 -19.64 -0.19 15.68
N ASP A 127 -20.01 1.00 16.17
CA ASP A 127 -21.04 1.85 15.56
C ASP A 127 -20.48 2.74 14.45
N GLY A 128 -19.18 2.68 14.17
CA GLY A 128 -18.50 3.51 13.17
C GLY A 128 -18.27 4.95 13.63
N ARG A 129 -18.27 5.21 14.94
CA ARG A 129 -17.94 6.51 15.52
C ARG A 129 -16.47 6.57 15.92
N ILE A 130 -15.93 7.78 15.99
CA ILE A 130 -14.56 7.99 16.49
C ILE A 130 -14.58 7.80 18.01
N ASP A 131 -13.88 6.77 18.48
CA ASP A 131 -13.70 6.49 19.91
C ASP A 131 -12.47 7.22 20.46
N ALA A 132 -11.35 7.20 19.74
CA ALA A 132 -10.13 7.90 20.16
C ALA A 132 -9.30 8.38 18.96
N VAL A 133 -8.45 9.37 19.23
CA VAL A 133 -7.45 9.87 18.26
C VAL A 133 -6.14 10.11 19.00
N GLY A 134 -5.02 9.59 18.47
CA GLY A 134 -3.70 9.75 19.07
C GLY A 134 -2.61 9.07 18.24
N ASN A 135 -1.39 9.06 18.74
CA ASN A 135 -0.34 8.21 18.21
C ASN A 135 -0.36 6.81 18.88
N HIS A 136 0.49 5.90 18.41
CA HIS A 136 0.56 4.54 18.91
C HIS A 136 0.74 4.46 20.43
N GLU A 137 1.71 5.19 20.98
CA GLU A 137 2.02 5.15 22.42
C GLU A 137 0.91 5.74 23.29
N GLU A 138 0.28 6.83 22.83
CA GLU A 138 -0.84 7.47 23.52
C GLU A 138 -2.03 6.51 23.59
N LEU A 139 -2.37 5.86 22.46
CA LEU A 139 -3.51 4.95 22.37
C LEU A 139 -3.27 3.66 23.17
N LEU A 140 -2.07 3.12 23.18
CA LEU A 140 -1.73 1.98 24.03
C LEU A 140 -1.93 2.28 25.53
N ARG A 141 -1.70 3.52 25.96
CA ARG A 141 -1.89 3.92 27.36
C ARG A 141 -3.32 4.22 27.71
N SER A 142 -4.04 4.89 26.82
CA SER A 142 -5.34 5.53 27.13
C SER A 142 -6.55 4.83 26.54
N ASN A 143 -6.42 4.02 25.47
CA ASN A 143 -7.56 3.46 24.76
C ASN A 143 -7.62 1.93 24.91
N SER A 144 -8.75 1.42 25.41
CA SER A 144 -8.93 -0.02 25.65
C SER A 144 -9.10 -0.81 24.34
N ILE A 145 -9.87 -0.29 23.39
CA ILE A 145 -10.12 -0.93 22.09
C ILE A 145 -8.80 -1.12 21.33
N TYR A 146 -8.02 -0.03 21.21
CA TYR A 146 -6.74 -0.08 20.51
C TYR A 146 -5.76 -1.08 21.15
N ARG A 147 -5.71 -1.09 22.49
CA ARG A 147 -4.83 -1.98 23.24
C ARG A 147 -5.23 -3.44 23.09
N GLU A 148 -6.53 -3.75 23.13
CA GLU A 148 -7.03 -5.10 22.94
C GLU A 148 -6.70 -5.63 21.55
N VAL A 149 -6.95 -4.83 20.49
CA VAL A 149 -6.61 -5.20 19.11
C VAL A 149 -5.09 -5.38 18.95
N TYR A 150 -4.28 -4.50 19.53
CA TYR A 150 -2.82 -4.61 19.47
C TYR A 150 -2.33 -5.93 20.09
N TYR A 151 -2.76 -6.24 21.32
CA TYR A 151 -2.30 -7.46 21.99
C TYR A 151 -2.85 -8.73 21.35
N SER A 152 -4.09 -8.73 20.86
CA SER A 152 -4.64 -9.89 20.13
C SER A 152 -3.84 -10.23 18.86
N GLN A 153 -3.27 -9.23 18.20
CA GLN A 153 -2.48 -9.42 16.98
C GLN A 153 -0.99 -9.68 17.24
N THR A 154 -0.46 -9.27 18.39
CA THR A 154 0.96 -9.45 18.72
C THR A 154 1.20 -10.70 19.55
N SER A 155 0.27 -11.10 20.44
CA SER A 155 0.41 -12.30 21.28
C SER A 155 0.16 -13.63 20.54
N GLY A 156 -0.47 -13.59 19.36
CA GLY A 156 -0.70 -14.79 18.52
C GLY A 156 0.50 -15.24 17.69
N GLY A 157 1.64 -14.53 17.77
CA GLY A 157 2.86 -14.85 17.03
C GLY A 157 3.86 -15.77 17.76
N GLU A 158 3.66 -16.06 19.04
CA GLU A 158 4.62 -16.84 19.86
C GLU A 158 4.28 -18.33 20.03
N GLU A 159 3.20 -18.82 19.45
CA GLU A 159 2.78 -20.25 19.62
C GLU A 159 3.18 -21.19 18.46
N ASN A 160 4.05 -20.78 17.54
CA ASN A 160 4.54 -21.68 16.46
C ASN A 160 6.06 -21.54 16.26
N GLU A 161 6.85 -21.89 17.27
CA GLU A 161 8.24 -22.37 17.12
C GLU A 161 8.41 -23.73 17.83
#